data_d2b2724d60bc6832e9b30dacc2968d91
#
_entry.id   d2b2724d60bc6832e9b30dacc2968d91
#
_cell.length_a   1.000
_cell.length_b   1.000
_cell.length_c   1.000
_cell.angle_alpha   90.00
_cell.angle_beta   90.00
_cell.angle_gamma   90.00
#
_symmetry.space_group_name_H-M   'P 1'
#
loop_
_entity.id
_entity.type
_entity.pdbx_description
1 polymer ?
#
loop_
_entity_poly.entity_id
_entity_poly.type
_entity_poly.pdbx_seq_one_letter_code
_entity_poly.pdbx_strand_id
1 'polypeptide(L)'
;MPRLVKGAKWTFGWVVVGPDREIAIPPEAWDEYGFRAGGRAIFTPGSRKSGGFGIGTSALVAEASGRMGGAGLREVGRSRFGNGRVVVPPEVSVKSGDRLLTVRGSCYGLGFIARGPIYEEALKHPELEVFI
;
A
#
# COMPACT_ATOMS: atom_id res chain seq x y z
N MET A 1 12.56 -3.30 8.71
CA MET A 1 12.76 -1.87 8.95
C MET A 1 12.61 -1.08 7.66
N PRO A 2 11.84 0.01 7.62
CA PRO A 2 11.74 0.80 6.40
C PRO A 2 13.08 1.40 6.02
N ARG A 3 13.34 1.46 4.74
CA ARG A 3 14.57 2.03 4.21
C ARG A 3 14.25 3.24 3.35
N LEU A 4 15.09 4.24 3.42
CA LEU A 4 14.97 5.43 2.59
C LEU A 4 15.52 5.11 1.20
N VAL A 5 14.65 5.17 0.21
CA VAL A 5 15.04 5.05 -1.19
C VAL A 5 15.19 6.46 -1.75
N LYS A 6 16.19 6.66 -2.59
CA LYS A 6 16.42 7.96 -3.24
C LYS A 6 15.13 8.46 -3.88
N GLY A 7 14.78 9.70 -3.64
CA GLY A 7 13.46 10.26 -4.01
C GLY A 7 12.60 10.49 -2.78
N ALA A 8 13.16 10.25 -1.59
CA ALA A 8 12.59 10.60 -0.28
C ALA A 8 11.36 9.80 0.13
N LYS A 9 11.28 8.53 -0.26
CA LYS A 9 10.23 7.64 0.24
C LYS A 9 10.81 6.57 1.15
N TRP A 10 10.19 6.41 2.30
CA TRP A 10 10.48 5.29 3.18
C TRP A 10 9.82 4.04 2.63
N THR A 11 10.63 3.03 2.42
CA THR A 11 10.25 1.81 1.72
C THR A 11 10.30 0.62 2.67
N PHE A 12 9.20 -0.13 2.78
CA PHE A 12 9.15 -1.34 3.59
C PHE A 12 9.74 -2.53 2.84
N GLY A 13 9.56 -2.59 1.54
CA GLY A 13 10.06 -3.67 0.71
C GLY A 13 9.13 -3.98 -0.46
N TRP A 14 9.35 -5.14 -1.05
CA TRP A 14 8.54 -5.63 -2.17
C TRP A 14 7.42 -6.52 -1.68
N VAL A 15 6.28 -6.44 -2.34
CA VAL A 15 5.17 -7.36 -2.12
C VAL A 15 4.80 -7.99 -3.45
N VAL A 16 4.65 -9.31 -3.48
CA VAL A 16 4.25 -10.03 -4.68
C VAL A 16 2.79 -10.46 -4.51
N VAL A 17 1.95 -10.11 -5.49
CA VAL A 17 0.54 -10.48 -5.47
C VAL A 17 0.41 -11.99 -5.65
N GLY A 18 -0.18 -12.65 -4.69
CA GLY A 18 -0.35 -14.10 -4.69
C GLY A 18 -1.59 -14.56 -5.44
N PRO A 19 -1.88 -15.87 -5.38
CA PRO A 19 -3.13 -16.42 -5.89
C PRO A 19 -4.32 -15.71 -5.24
N ASP A 20 -5.43 -15.63 -5.91
CA ASP A 20 -6.64 -14.97 -5.40
C ASP A 20 -6.45 -13.48 -5.07
N ARG A 21 -5.42 -12.85 -5.61
CA ARG A 21 -5.12 -11.43 -5.43
C ARG A 21 -4.82 -11.07 -3.98
N GLU A 22 -4.31 -12.01 -3.21
CA GLU A 22 -3.93 -11.78 -1.81
C GLU A 22 -2.51 -11.23 -1.73
N ILE A 23 -2.30 -10.24 -0.87
CA ILE A 23 -0.97 -9.69 -0.60
C ILE A 23 -0.65 -9.79 0.89
N ALA A 24 0.62 -9.97 1.20
CA ALA A 24 1.12 -9.86 2.56
C ALA A 24 1.35 -8.39 2.88
N ILE A 25 1.05 -7.99 4.12
CA ILE A 25 1.38 -6.64 4.60
C ILE A 25 2.66 -6.75 5.41
N PRO A 26 3.71 -5.98 5.10
CA PRO A 26 4.93 -6.01 5.91
C PRO A 26 4.59 -5.78 7.39
N PRO A 27 5.13 -6.60 8.32
CA PRO A 27 4.78 -6.50 9.74
C PRO A 27 4.96 -5.12 10.36
N GLU A 28 6.01 -4.41 9.97
CA GLU A 28 6.23 -3.05 10.47
C GLU A 28 5.14 -2.09 10.02
N ALA A 29 4.68 -2.24 8.77
CA ALA A 29 3.59 -1.42 8.26
C ALA A 29 2.28 -1.77 8.95
N TRP A 30 2.04 -3.05 9.17
CA TRP A 30 0.87 -3.52 9.90
C TRP A 30 0.74 -2.82 11.25
N ASP A 31 1.83 -2.80 12.01
CA ASP A 31 1.87 -2.17 13.32
C ASP A 31 1.78 -0.65 13.23
N GLU A 32 2.52 -0.05 12.30
CA GLU A 32 2.57 1.42 12.18
C GLU A 32 1.21 2.02 11.85
N TYR A 33 0.44 1.37 10.98
CA TYR A 33 -0.86 1.88 10.55
C TYR A 33 -2.03 1.36 11.40
N GLY A 34 -1.74 0.52 12.37
CA GLY A 34 -2.77 0.01 13.27
C GLY A 34 -3.76 -0.94 12.60
N PHE A 35 -3.30 -1.69 11.61
CA PHE A 35 -4.16 -2.66 10.94
C PHE A 35 -4.51 -3.81 11.87
N ARG A 36 -5.70 -4.37 11.73
CA ARG A 36 -6.18 -5.48 12.57
C ARG A 36 -6.93 -6.49 11.74
N ALA A 37 -6.73 -7.78 12.06
CA ALA A 37 -7.49 -8.86 11.45
C ALA A 37 -9.00 -8.61 11.63
N GLY A 38 -9.76 -8.78 10.56
CA GLY A 38 -11.19 -8.49 10.55
C GLY A 38 -11.55 -7.02 10.35
N GLY A 39 -10.57 -6.11 10.42
CA GLY A 39 -10.79 -4.70 10.18
C GLY A 39 -11.03 -4.40 8.71
N ARG A 40 -11.64 -3.25 8.45
CA ARG A 40 -11.93 -2.82 7.08
C ARG A 40 -10.68 -2.23 6.43
N ALA A 41 -10.34 -2.72 5.24
CA ALA A 41 -9.28 -2.17 4.42
C ALA A 41 -9.91 -1.31 3.34
N ILE A 42 -9.54 -0.03 3.29
CA ILE A 42 -10.04 0.91 2.30
C ILE A 42 -8.94 1.18 1.29
N PHE A 43 -9.24 0.92 0.01
CA PHE A 43 -8.30 1.08 -1.08
C PHE A 43 -8.55 2.42 -1.78
N THR A 44 -7.48 3.14 -2.05
CA THR A 44 -7.51 4.44 -2.71
C THR A 44 -6.60 4.40 -3.94
N PRO A 45 -6.85 5.23 -4.96
CA PRO A 45 -6.03 5.18 -6.16
C PRO A 45 -4.62 5.69 -5.91
N GLY A 46 -3.66 5.10 -6.62
CA GLY A 46 -2.30 5.63 -6.68
C GLY A 46 -2.24 6.82 -7.63
N SER A 47 -1.07 7.48 -7.68
CA SER A 47 -0.85 8.56 -8.64
C SER A 47 -0.72 7.99 -10.05
N ARG A 48 -0.95 8.82 -11.05
CA ARG A 48 -0.74 8.43 -12.45
C ARG A 48 0.71 8.00 -12.71
N LYS A 49 1.64 8.65 -12.05
CA LYS A 49 3.06 8.39 -12.22
C LYS A 49 3.50 7.07 -11.62
N SER A 50 2.97 6.74 -10.46
CA SER A 50 3.36 5.55 -9.71
C SER A 50 2.49 4.33 -9.99
N GLY A 51 1.27 4.53 -10.43
CA GLY A 51 0.29 3.45 -10.52
C GLY A 51 -0.05 2.93 -9.13
N GLY A 52 -0.49 1.66 -9.06
CA GLY A 52 -0.74 1.01 -7.79
C GLY A 52 -1.92 1.56 -7.03
N PHE A 53 -1.81 1.56 -5.69
CA PHE A 53 -2.92 1.93 -4.82
C PHE A 53 -2.42 2.23 -3.41
N GLY A 54 -3.31 2.76 -2.58
CA GLY A 54 -3.06 2.92 -1.15
C GLY A 54 -4.04 2.10 -0.35
N ILE A 55 -3.68 1.75 0.88
CA ILE A 55 -4.56 1.06 1.82
C ILE A 55 -4.58 1.84 3.14
N GLY A 56 -5.79 2.17 3.60
CA GLY A 56 -5.98 2.81 4.90
C GLY A 56 -7.08 2.14 5.69
N THR A 57 -7.22 2.56 6.94
CA THR A 57 -8.37 2.21 7.78
C THR A 57 -9.43 3.29 7.65
N SER A 58 -10.64 2.99 8.14
CA SER A 58 -11.71 3.99 8.15
C SER A 58 -11.29 5.25 8.91
N ALA A 59 -10.60 5.09 10.03
CA ALA A 59 -10.14 6.22 10.84
C ALA A 59 -9.10 7.07 10.11
N LEU A 60 -8.12 6.44 9.47
CA LEU A 60 -7.08 7.15 8.73
C LEU A 60 -7.65 7.92 7.53
N VAL A 61 -8.56 7.29 6.81
CA VAL A 61 -9.19 7.92 5.64
C VAL A 61 -10.07 9.09 6.07
N ALA A 62 -10.82 8.94 7.15
CA ALA A 62 -11.64 10.02 7.69
C ALA A 62 -10.79 11.21 8.13
N GLU A 63 -9.67 10.95 8.81
CA GLU A 63 -8.74 11.99 9.24
C GLU A 63 -8.15 12.75 8.06
N ALA A 64 -7.70 12.03 7.04
CA ALA A 64 -7.13 12.64 5.85
C ALA A 64 -8.17 13.47 5.07
N SER A 65 -9.40 12.97 4.97
CA SER A 65 -10.49 13.69 4.32
C SER A 65 -10.80 14.99 5.03
N GLY A 66 -10.76 14.98 6.36
CA GLY A 66 -10.94 16.20 7.17
C GLY A 66 -9.87 17.24 6.89
N ARG A 67 -8.60 16.82 6.81
CA ARG A 67 -7.49 17.72 6.50
C ARG A 67 -7.58 18.30 5.09
N MET A 68 -8.15 17.56 4.17
CA MET A 68 -8.28 17.98 2.78
C MET A 68 -9.49 18.89 2.54
N GLY A 69 -10.14 19.35 3.58
CA GLY A 69 -11.22 20.32 3.46
C GLY A 69 -12.44 19.81 2.72
N GLY A 70 -12.75 18.55 2.85
CA GLY A 70 -13.91 17.97 2.20
C GLY A 70 -13.67 17.50 0.77
N ALA A 71 -12.49 17.75 0.19
CA ALA A 71 -12.14 17.20 -1.11
C ALA A 71 -12.09 15.66 -1.08
N GLY A 72 -11.88 15.11 0.11
CA GLY A 72 -11.97 13.70 0.37
C GLY A 72 -10.99 12.82 -0.41
N LEU A 73 -10.65 11.68 0.17
CA LEU A 73 -9.93 10.65 -0.56
C LEU A 73 -10.95 9.82 -1.33
N ARG A 74 -10.61 9.54 -2.58
CA ARG A 74 -11.45 8.71 -3.41
C ARG A 74 -11.24 7.25 -3.02
N GLU A 75 -12.31 6.59 -2.60
CA GLU A 75 -12.25 5.16 -2.34
C GLU A 75 -12.53 4.40 -3.63
N VAL A 76 -11.68 3.44 -3.98
CA VAL A 76 -11.85 2.62 -5.19
C VAL A 76 -12.30 1.20 -4.88
N GLY A 77 -12.19 0.77 -3.63
CA GLY A 77 -12.65 -0.56 -3.24
C GLY A 77 -12.42 -0.81 -1.77
N ARG A 78 -12.99 -1.90 -1.27
CA ARG A 78 -12.89 -2.31 0.13
C ARG A 78 -12.65 -3.81 0.24
N SER A 79 -11.98 -4.18 1.30
CA SER A 79 -11.88 -5.58 1.69
C SER A 79 -11.68 -5.64 3.19
N ARG A 80 -11.43 -6.83 3.73
CA ARG A 80 -11.13 -6.98 5.15
C ARG A 80 -9.74 -7.53 5.33
N PHE A 81 -9.05 -7.04 6.34
CA PHE A 81 -7.74 -7.59 6.70
C PHE A 81 -7.89 -9.01 7.24
N GLY A 82 -7.06 -9.90 6.75
CA GLY A 82 -6.81 -11.17 7.40
C GLY A 82 -5.68 -11.02 8.41
N ASN A 83 -5.08 -12.11 8.77
CA ASN A 83 -3.97 -12.09 9.73
C ASN A 83 -2.67 -11.73 9.01
N GLY A 84 -2.36 -10.44 8.96
CA GLY A 84 -1.18 -9.91 8.26
C GLY A 84 -1.31 -9.89 6.74
N ARG A 85 -2.50 -10.10 6.20
CA ARG A 85 -2.74 -10.21 4.77
C ARG A 85 -4.05 -9.52 4.40
N VAL A 86 -4.20 -9.22 3.13
CA VAL A 86 -5.43 -8.63 2.61
C VAL A 86 -5.63 -9.03 1.15
N VAL A 87 -6.88 -9.23 0.75
CA VAL A 87 -7.24 -9.50 -0.64
C VAL A 87 -7.49 -8.16 -1.34
N VAL A 88 -6.85 -7.94 -2.47
CA VAL A 88 -7.04 -6.73 -3.26
C VAL A 88 -8.39 -6.85 -3.99
N PRO A 89 -9.30 -5.87 -3.83
CA PRO A 89 -10.61 -5.95 -4.45
C PRO A 89 -10.53 -5.85 -5.97
N PRO A 90 -11.55 -6.37 -6.69
CA PRO A 90 -11.51 -6.42 -8.15
C PRO A 90 -11.47 -5.06 -8.84
N GLU A 91 -11.87 -4.00 -8.14
CA GLU A 91 -11.81 -2.63 -8.65
C GLU A 91 -10.39 -2.12 -8.82
N VAL A 92 -9.42 -2.75 -8.13
CA VAL A 92 -8.01 -2.37 -8.22
C VAL A 92 -7.31 -3.29 -9.22
N SER A 93 -6.64 -2.71 -10.19
CA SER A 93 -5.97 -3.46 -11.27
C SER A 93 -4.65 -4.04 -10.83
N VAL A 94 -4.66 -5.30 -10.39
CA VAL A 94 -3.46 -6.09 -10.14
C VAL A 94 -3.69 -7.51 -10.60
N LYS A 95 -2.61 -8.24 -10.84
CA LYS A 95 -2.64 -9.66 -11.22
C LYS A 95 -1.72 -10.46 -10.31
N SER A 96 -2.03 -11.73 -10.12
CA SER A 96 -1.11 -12.67 -9.44
C SER A 96 0.27 -12.60 -10.09
N GLY A 97 1.29 -12.48 -9.28
CA GLY A 97 2.67 -12.34 -9.74
C GLY A 97 3.15 -10.90 -9.88
N ASP A 98 2.25 -9.93 -9.86
CA ASP A 98 2.65 -8.52 -9.91
C ASP A 98 3.52 -8.19 -8.70
N ARG A 99 4.56 -7.40 -8.94
CA ARG A 99 5.50 -6.98 -7.90
C ARG A 99 5.29 -5.51 -7.61
N LEU A 100 4.98 -5.21 -6.35
CA LEU A 100 4.66 -3.86 -5.91
C LEU A 100 5.66 -3.41 -4.86
N LEU A 101 6.06 -2.14 -4.94
CA LEU A 101 6.90 -1.55 -3.91
C LEU A 101 6.02 -0.97 -2.82
N THR A 102 6.21 -1.44 -1.58
CA THR A 102 5.44 -0.98 -0.43
C THR A 102 6.17 0.17 0.24
N VAL A 103 5.52 1.32 0.28
CA VAL A 103 6.13 2.55 0.81
C VAL A 103 5.24 3.17 1.88
N ARG A 104 5.86 3.96 2.76
CA ARG A 104 5.10 4.80 3.66
C ARG A 104 4.39 5.85 2.79
N GLY A 105 3.09 5.72 2.70
CA GLY A 105 2.29 6.63 1.90
C GLY A 105 2.21 8.02 2.49
N SER A 106 1.47 8.89 1.83
CA SER A 106 1.18 10.19 2.38
C SER A 106 0.29 10.04 3.63
N CYS A 107 -0.42 11.02 4.05
CA CYS A 107 -0.99 11.10 5.39
C CYS A 107 -2.03 10.03 5.80
N TYR A 108 -2.53 9.19 4.90
CA TYR A 108 -3.69 8.36 5.22
C TYR A 108 -3.44 6.86 5.25
N GLY A 109 -2.33 6.39 4.73
CA GLY A 109 -2.13 4.96 4.71
C GLY A 109 -0.87 4.48 4.01
N LEU A 110 -0.84 3.19 3.82
CA LEU A 110 0.27 2.46 3.19
C LEU A 110 0.15 2.54 1.68
N GLY A 111 1.23 2.90 1.01
CA GLY A 111 1.26 3.00 -0.45
C GLY A 111 1.87 1.77 -1.11
N PHE A 112 1.34 1.42 -2.28
CA PHE A 112 1.88 0.36 -3.13
C PHE A 112 2.12 0.95 -4.50
N ILE A 113 3.36 0.90 -4.96
CA ILE A 113 3.81 1.53 -6.20
C ILE A 113 4.07 0.46 -7.25
N ALA A 114 3.53 0.65 -8.45
CA ALA A 114 3.65 -0.30 -9.54
C ALA A 114 4.69 0.11 -10.60
N ARG A 115 5.07 1.38 -10.63
CA ARG A 115 6.00 1.92 -11.63
C ARG A 115 6.50 3.30 -11.21
N GLY A 116 7.36 3.89 -12.01
CA GLY A 116 7.81 5.26 -11.84
C GLY A 116 9.19 5.37 -11.22
N PRO A 117 9.67 6.61 -10.96
CA PRO A 117 11.05 6.83 -10.53
C PRO A 117 11.43 6.15 -9.22
N ILE A 118 10.53 6.12 -8.25
CA ILE A 118 10.80 5.49 -6.96
C ILE A 118 10.91 3.97 -7.13
N TYR A 119 10.03 3.39 -7.93
CA TYR A 119 10.06 1.98 -8.27
C TYR A 119 11.39 1.61 -8.94
N GLU A 120 11.79 2.40 -9.93
CA GLU A 120 13.05 2.18 -10.66
C GLU A 120 14.26 2.30 -9.74
N GLU A 121 14.26 3.27 -8.83
CA GLU A 121 15.34 3.43 -7.87
C GLU A 121 15.42 2.23 -6.92
N ALA A 122 14.27 1.73 -6.47
CA ALA A 122 14.21 0.57 -5.59
C ALA A 122 14.78 -0.69 -6.24
N LEU A 123 14.67 -0.82 -7.55
CA LEU A 123 15.25 -1.97 -8.27
C LEU A 123 16.78 -2.04 -8.13
N LYS A 124 17.42 -0.93 -7.77
CA LYS A 124 18.86 -0.87 -7.53
C LYS A 124 19.25 -1.27 -6.10
N HIS A 125 18.27 -1.60 -5.26
CA HIS A 125 18.47 -1.93 -3.86
C HIS A 125 18.16 -3.40 -3.58
N PRO A 126 19.10 -4.33 -3.83
CA PRO A 126 18.86 -5.76 -3.62
C PRO A 126 18.66 -6.15 -2.17
N GLU A 127 18.98 -5.26 -1.24
CA GLU A 127 18.80 -5.49 0.19
C GLU A 127 17.33 -5.38 0.65
N LEU A 128 16.44 -4.85 -0.19
CA LEU A 128 15.03 -4.73 0.17
C LEU A 128 14.36 -6.10 0.29
N GLU A 129 13.64 -6.30 1.38
CA GLU A 129 12.93 -7.56 1.62
C GLU A 129 11.77 -7.77 0.64
N VAL A 130 11.43 -9.03 0.44
CA VAL A 130 10.27 -9.41 -0.37
C VAL A 130 9.28 -10.13 0.55
N PHE A 131 8.06 -9.64 0.58
CA PHE A 131 6.98 -10.21 1.39
C PHE A 131 6.01 -10.95 0.48
N ILE A 132 5.77 -12.21 0.82
CA ILE A 132 4.93 -13.12 0.01
C ILE A 132 3.76 -13.62 0.85
#